data_7eadcf1d9039080aac58e25053c60647
#
_entry.id   7eadcf1d9039080aac58e25053c60647
#
_cell.length_a   1.000
_cell.length_b   1.000
_cell.length_c   1.000
_cell.angle_alpha   90.00
_cell.angle_beta   90.00
_cell.angle_gamma   90.00
#
_symmetry.space_group_name_H-M   'P 1'
#
loop_
_entity.id
_entity.type
_entity.pdbx_description
1 polymer ?
#
loop_
_entity_poly.entity_id
_entity_poly.type
_entity_poly.pdbx_seq_one_letter_code
_entity_poly.pdbx_strand_id
1 'polypeptide(L)'
;DLAGVVDSIGEGVTRFQPGARVISTFFPEWIDGKPQADARNLPYRTSGGYFQGMLAEYVIVKEDALAASPETLDDAEASTLPCAGLTAWFALVERGQLRAGQSVLVQGTGGVAIFALQIAKAHGAEVIVTSGSDEKLALAKKLGASQGINRLKGDWAEEALALTQDRGIDHIIETVGGENLKHSLRAVAVHGRISVIGVLAGSDISLSAGR
;
A
#
# COMPACT_ATOMS: atom_id res chain seq x y z
N ASP A 1 -4.68 10.49 -8.17
CA ASP A 1 -4.64 11.17 -6.86
C ASP A 1 -4.26 12.64 -7.06
N LEU A 2 -4.66 13.51 -6.14
CA LEU A 2 -4.29 14.91 -6.14
C LEU A 2 -3.99 15.41 -4.72
N ALA A 3 -3.12 16.42 -4.63
CA ALA A 3 -3.09 17.38 -3.56
C ALA A 3 -3.16 18.78 -4.19
N GLY A 4 -3.81 19.71 -3.53
CA GLY A 4 -3.97 21.06 -4.06
C GLY A 4 -4.70 21.99 -3.10
N VAL A 5 -5.07 23.14 -3.61
CA VAL A 5 -5.75 24.20 -2.85
C VAL A 5 -7.15 24.41 -3.41
N VAL A 6 -8.13 24.55 -2.54
CA VAL A 6 -9.49 24.93 -2.94
C VAL A 6 -9.46 26.35 -3.51
N ASP A 7 -9.76 26.52 -4.78
CA ASP A 7 -9.84 27.79 -5.45
C ASP A 7 -11.18 28.47 -5.21
N SER A 8 -12.26 27.72 -5.46
CA SER A 8 -13.61 28.21 -5.27
C SER A 8 -14.55 27.09 -4.83
N ILE A 9 -15.69 27.44 -4.27
CA ILE A 9 -16.69 26.48 -3.76
C ILE A 9 -18.04 26.74 -4.42
N GLY A 10 -18.79 25.65 -4.64
CA GLY A 10 -20.19 25.73 -5.07
C GLY A 10 -21.15 26.06 -3.94
N GLU A 11 -22.39 26.28 -4.33
CA GLU A 11 -23.51 26.50 -3.37
C GLU A 11 -23.68 25.24 -2.48
N GLY A 12 -23.81 25.47 -1.16
CA GLY A 12 -24.04 24.42 -0.16
C GLY A 12 -22.79 23.70 0.33
N VAL A 13 -21.60 23.98 -0.21
CA VAL A 13 -20.34 23.42 0.30
C VAL A 13 -20.02 24.00 1.67
N THR A 14 -19.74 23.13 2.63
CA THR A 14 -19.50 23.51 4.03
C THR A 14 -18.20 22.99 4.62
N ARG A 15 -17.64 21.88 4.07
CA ARG A 15 -16.46 21.21 4.66
C ARG A 15 -15.15 21.96 4.43
N PHE A 16 -15.04 22.67 3.34
CA PHE A 16 -13.81 23.38 2.96
C PHE A 16 -14.12 24.81 2.54
N GLN A 17 -13.15 25.69 2.70
CA GLN A 17 -13.20 27.08 2.25
C GLN A 17 -12.11 27.33 1.20
N PRO A 18 -12.25 28.35 0.34
CA PRO A 18 -11.17 28.78 -0.54
C PRO A 18 -9.87 29.00 0.24
N GLY A 19 -8.75 28.52 -0.30
CA GLY A 19 -7.44 28.51 0.35
C GLY A 19 -7.14 27.26 1.19
N ALA A 20 -8.12 26.40 1.47
CA ALA A 20 -7.88 25.14 2.19
C ALA A 20 -7.02 24.18 1.36
N ARG A 21 -6.00 23.56 1.98
CA ARG A 21 -5.22 22.50 1.36
C ARG A 21 -5.94 21.15 1.51
N VAL A 22 -6.07 20.42 0.41
CA VAL A 22 -6.83 19.16 0.33
C VAL A 22 -6.10 18.09 -0.46
N ILE A 23 -6.44 16.84 -0.18
CA ILE A 23 -6.09 15.67 -0.99
C ILE A 23 -7.38 14.99 -1.46
N SER A 24 -7.35 14.36 -2.65
CA SER A 24 -8.48 13.57 -3.12
C SER A 24 -8.58 12.24 -2.39
N THR A 25 -9.79 11.67 -2.27
CA THR A 25 -9.95 10.25 -1.98
C THR A 25 -9.78 9.43 -3.27
N PHE A 26 -9.28 8.19 -3.14
CA PHE A 26 -9.12 7.31 -4.30
C PHE A 26 -10.47 6.79 -4.83
N PHE A 27 -11.43 6.59 -3.93
CA PHE A 27 -12.81 6.20 -4.23
C PHE A 27 -13.76 7.36 -3.91
N PRO A 28 -14.07 8.25 -4.86
CA PRO A 28 -14.81 9.49 -4.58
C PRO A 28 -16.23 9.30 -4.04
N GLU A 29 -16.81 8.12 -4.27
CA GLU A 29 -18.20 7.80 -3.85
C GLU A 29 -18.25 6.90 -2.62
N TRP A 30 -17.11 6.47 -2.08
CA TRP A 30 -17.07 5.67 -0.86
C TRP A 30 -16.87 6.56 0.36
N ILE A 31 -17.97 6.77 1.10
CA ILE A 31 -17.99 7.67 2.25
C ILE A 31 -17.58 6.94 3.52
N ASP A 32 -18.18 5.75 3.77
CA ASP A 32 -17.89 4.95 4.96
C ASP A 32 -18.28 3.47 4.78
N GLY A 33 -18.03 2.68 5.81
CA GLY A 33 -18.46 1.29 5.92
C GLY A 33 -17.84 0.36 4.89
N LYS A 34 -18.57 -0.72 4.55
CA LYS A 34 -18.14 -1.65 3.51
C LYS A 34 -18.47 -1.09 2.13
N PRO A 35 -17.51 -1.16 1.17
CA PRO A 35 -17.82 -0.77 -0.21
C PRO A 35 -19.06 -1.52 -0.72
N GLN A 36 -19.94 -0.80 -1.41
CA GLN A 36 -21.09 -1.44 -2.07
C GLN A 36 -20.59 -2.28 -3.25
N ALA A 37 -20.52 -3.58 -3.04
CA ALA A 37 -20.06 -4.54 -4.04
C ALA A 37 -20.74 -5.88 -3.84
N ASP A 38 -20.80 -6.64 -4.90
CA ASP A 38 -21.15 -8.06 -4.85
C ASP A 38 -20.10 -8.90 -5.61
N ALA A 39 -20.27 -10.22 -5.64
CA ALA A 39 -19.29 -11.11 -6.27
C ALA A 39 -19.11 -10.91 -7.79
N ARG A 40 -20.01 -10.19 -8.44
CA ARG A 40 -19.97 -9.92 -9.88
C ARG A 40 -19.64 -8.47 -10.20
N ASN A 41 -19.95 -7.55 -9.28
CA ASN A 41 -19.76 -6.11 -9.44
C ASN A 41 -18.79 -5.60 -8.38
N LEU A 42 -17.53 -5.50 -8.77
CA LEU A 42 -16.48 -4.99 -7.89
C LEU A 42 -16.53 -3.45 -7.82
N PRO A 43 -16.22 -2.86 -6.66
CA PRO A 43 -16.45 -1.43 -6.41
C PRO A 43 -15.32 -0.55 -6.98
N TYR A 44 -14.81 -0.87 -8.17
CA TYR A 44 -13.66 -0.16 -8.75
C TYR A 44 -14.04 1.16 -9.44
N ARG A 45 -14.84 1.98 -8.78
CA ARG A 45 -15.17 3.34 -9.26
C ARG A 45 -14.12 4.33 -8.74
N THR A 46 -12.93 4.26 -9.31
CA THR A 46 -11.77 5.02 -8.88
C THR A 46 -11.53 6.24 -9.75
N SER A 47 -10.88 7.27 -9.19
CA SER A 47 -10.30 8.35 -9.97
C SER A 47 -9.18 7.83 -10.86
N GLY A 48 -9.15 8.25 -12.13
CA GLY A 48 -8.22 7.74 -13.14
C GLY A 48 -8.59 6.38 -13.74
N GLY A 49 -9.70 5.79 -13.29
CA GLY A 49 -10.28 4.56 -13.82
C GLY A 49 -11.69 4.83 -14.36
N TYR A 50 -12.71 4.63 -13.51
CA TYR A 50 -14.11 4.92 -13.85
C TYR A 50 -14.35 6.42 -14.01
N PHE A 51 -13.83 7.23 -13.09
CA PHE A 51 -13.85 8.69 -13.18
C PHE A 51 -12.58 9.20 -13.86
N GLN A 52 -12.65 10.43 -14.33
CA GLN A 52 -11.46 11.09 -14.90
C GLN A 52 -10.30 11.15 -13.89
N GLY A 53 -9.07 11.15 -14.41
CA GLY A 53 -7.88 11.37 -13.62
C GLY A 53 -7.73 12.82 -13.16
N MET A 54 -6.80 13.04 -12.23
CA MET A 54 -6.62 14.32 -11.54
C MET A 54 -5.42 15.13 -12.07
N LEU A 55 -4.81 14.72 -13.19
CA LEU A 55 -3.68 15.46 -13.78
C LEU A 55 -4.20 16.65 -14.60
N ALA A 56 -4.52 17.75 -13.91
CA ALA A 56 -5.03 18.98 -14.48
C ALA A 56 -4.71 20.18 -13.59
N GLU A 57 -4.72 21.38 -14.13
CA GLU A 57 -4.53 22.62 -13.35
C GLU A 57 -5.71 22.87 -12.40
N TYR A 58 -6.92 22.53 -12.84
CA TYR A 58 -8.17 22.62 -12.06
C TYR A 58 -8.99 21.35 -12.21
N VAL A 59 -9.60 20.92 -11.13
CA VAL A 59 -10.55 19.81 -11.10
C VAL A 59 -11.79 20.20 -10.31
N ILE A 60 -12.93 19.66 -10.70
CA ILE A 60 -14.20 19.82 -9.97
C ILE A 60 -14.50 18.49 -9.29
N VAL A 61 -14.62 18.52 -7.98
CA VAL A 61 -14.90 17.33 -7.16
C VAL A 61 -15.93 17.65 -6.08
N LYS A 62 -16.63 16.64 -5.61
CA LYS A 62 -17.53 16.77 -4.45
C LYS A 62 -16.70 16.95 -3.19
N GLU A 63 -17.19 17.74 -2.24
CA GLU A 63 -16.49 17.96 -0.96
C GLU A 63 -16.23 16.64 -0.19
N ASP A 64 -17.11 15.63 -0.33
CA ASP A 64 -16.95 14.32 0.29
C ASP A 64 -15.84 13.46 -0.33
N ALA A 65 -15.42 13.81 -1.54
CA ALA A 65 -14.28 13.17 -2.22
C ALA A 65 -12.94 13.80 -1.86
N LEU A 66 -12.91 14.67 -0.85
CA LEU A 66 -11.71 15.37 -0.38
C LEU A 66 -11.49 15.10 1.10
N ALA A 67 -10.21 15.09 1.49
CA ALA A 67 -9.75 15.15 2.87
C ALA A 67 -8.80 16.33 3.06
N ALA A 68 -8.68 16.85 4.27
CA ALA A 68 -7.69 17.87 4.58
C ALA A 68 -6.28 17.33 4.34
N SER A 69 -5.44 18.10 3.68
CA SER A 69 -4.03 17.75 3.50
C SER A 69 -3.29 17.87 4.84
N PRO A 70 -2.37 16.92 5.17
CA PRO A 70 -1.52 17.07 6.33
C PRO A 70 -0.67 18.36 6.25
N GLU A 71 -0.59 19.10 7.34
CA GLU A 71 0.17 20.36 7.40
C GLU A 71 1.69 20.14 7.26
N THR A 72 2.17 18.97 7.67
CA THR A 72 3.60 18.64 7.69
C THR A 72 4.16 18.15 6.36
N LEU A 73 3.29 17.94 5.36
CA LEU A 73 3.67 17.47 4.02
C LEU A 73 3.47 18.59 2.99
N ASP A 74 4.35 18.63 1.99
CA ASP A 74 4.09 19.42 0.79
C ASP A 74 3.03 18.73 -0.10
N ASP A 75 2.61 19.37 -1.19
CA ASP A 75 1.54 18.83 -2.05
C ASP A 75 2.01 17.61 -2.85
N ALA A 76 3.30 17.55 -3.22
CA ALA A 76 3.86 16.39 -3.90
C ALA A 76 3.86 15.15 -2.98
N GLU A 77 4.29 15.32 -1.74
CA GLU A 77 4.25 14.27 -0.70
C GLU A 77 2.82 13.87 -0.37
N ALA A 78 1.94 14.85 -0.10
CA ALA A 78 0.55 14.61 0.28
C ALA A 78 -0.23 13.87 -0.83
N SER A 79 0.04 14.15 -2.10
CA SER A 79 -0.59 13.47 -3.25
C SER A 79 -0.30 11.97 -3.32
N THR A 80 0.72 11.47 -2.62
CA THR A 80 1.05 10.03 -2.58
C THR A 80 0.23 9.24 -1.56
N LEU A 81 -0.47 9.93 -0.64
CA LEU A 81 -1.22 9.29 0.45
C LEU A 81 -2.49 8.57 0.00
N PRO A 82 -3.33 9.13 -0.91
CA PRO A 82 -4.67 8.60 -1.17
C PRO A 82 -4.71 7.17 -1.68
N CYS A 83 -3.74 6.76 -2.48
CA CYS A 83 -3.63 5.39 -2.96
C CYS A 83 -2.54 4.61 -2.21
N ALA A 84 -1.28 4.97 -2.39
CA ALA A 84 -0.17 4.17 -1.90
C ALA A 84 -0.08 4.14 -0.36
N GLY A 85 -0.23 5.28 0.29
CA GLY A 85 -0.22 5.39 1.75
C GLY A 85 -1.38 4.65 2.39
N LEU A 86 -2.60 4.92 1.91
CA LEU A 86 -3.81 4.28 2.41
C LEU A 86 -3.82 2.76 2.18
N THR A 87 -3.33 2.31 1.02
CA THR A 87 -3.21 0.86 0.72
C THR A 87 -2.32 0.16 1.73
N ALA A 88 -1.15 0.71 2.02
CA ALA A 88 -0.23 0.14 3.00
C ALA A 88 -0.81 0.16 4.42
N TRP A 89 -1.45 1.27 4.82
CA TRP A 89 -2.15 1.38 6.10
C TRP A 89 -3.26 0.33 6.24
N PHE A 90 -4.13 0.26 5.25
CA PHE A 90 -5.27 -0.66 5.26
C PHE A 90 -4.82 -2.12 5.33
N ALA A 91 -3.76 -2.49 4.58
CA ALA A 91 -3.22 -3.84 4.59
C ALA A 91 -2.59 -4.23 5.93
N LEU A 92 -1.82 -3.34 6.56
CA LEU A 92 -1.09 -3.64 7.78
C LEU A 92 -1.90 -3.37 9.05
N VAL A 93 -2.60 -2.24 9.11
CA VAL A 93 -3.28 -1.79 10.34
C VAL A 93 -4.71 -2.28 10.37
N GLU A 94 -5.55 -1.86 9.41
CA GLU A 94 -6.98 -2.17 9.44
C GLU A 94 -7.27 -3.67 9.25
N ARG A 95 -6.67 -4.27 8.24
CA ARG A 95 -6.86 -5.71 7.94
C ARG A 95 -5.83 -6.58 8.60
N GLY A 96 -4.58 -6.12 8.67
CA GLY A 96 -3.47 -6.85 9.25
C GLY A 96 -3.52 -6.91 10.76
N GLN A 97 -4.02 -5.86 11.42
CA GLN A 97 -3.96 -5.70 12.88
C GLN A 97 -2.52 -5.89 13.39
N LEU A 98 -1.58 -5.29 12.67
CA LEU A 98 -0.15 -5.37 12.95
C LEU A 98 0.19 -5.01 14.39
N ARG A 99 1.04 -5.80 15.01
CA ARG A 99 1.50 -5.62 16.40
C ARG A 99 3.01 -5.51 16.47
N ALA A 100 3.50 -4.82 17.48
CA ALA A 100 4.94 -4.76 17.76
C ALA A 100 5.53 -6.16 17.93
N GLY A 101 6.75 -6.36 17.43
CA GLY A 101 7.46 -7.63 17.46
C GLY A 101 7.09 -8.62 16.35
N GLN A 102 6.06 -8.34 15.55
CA GLN A 102 5.77 -9.14 14.36
C GLN A 102 6.74 -8.83 13.21
N SER A 103 6.87 -9.77 12.29
CA SER A 103 7.67 -9.62 11.07
C SER A 103 6.80 -9.20 9.89
N VAL A 104 7.30 -8.24 9.11
CA VAL A 104 6.66 -7.76 7.89
C VAL A 104 7.63 -7.90 6.73
N LEU A 105 7.26 -8.63 5.69
CA LEU A 105 8.01 -8.66 4.43
C LEU A 105 7.32 -7.77 3.41
N VAL A 106 8.10 -6.85 2.86
CA VAL A 106 7.66 -5.89 1.86
C VAL A 106 8.36 -6.17 0.54
N GLN A 107 7.60 -6.38 -0.52
CA GLN A 107 8.16 -6.65 -1.84
C GLN A 107 8.37 -5.37 -2.63
N GLY A 108 9.64 -5.16 -3.03
CA GLY A 108 10.04 -4.00 -3.79
C GLY A 108 10.27 -2.75 -2.94
N THR A 109 10.46 -1.62 -3.64
CA THR A 109 10.77 -0.31 -3.07
C THR A 109 9.97 0.81 -3.77
N GLY A 110 8.79 0.48 -4.27
CA GLY A 110 7.83 1.44 -4.82
C GLY A 110 7.02 2.13 -3.71
N GLY A 111 6.06 2.98 -4.09
CA GLY A 111 5.29 3.81 -3.16
C GLY A 111 4.63 3.01 -2.03
N VAL A 112 3.81 2.01 -2.35
CA VAL A 112 3.17 1.14 -1.34
C VAL A 112 4.21 0.46 -0.44
N ALA A 113 5.31 -0.01 -1.03
CA ALA A 113 6.37 -0.71 -0.31
C ALA A 113 7.06 0.21 0.72
N ILE A 114 7.38 1.44 0.35
CA ILE A 114 8.02 2.40 1.26
C ILE A 114 7.05 2.83 2.37
N PHE A 115 5.78 3.08 2.07
CA PHE A 115 4.78 3.34 3.11
C PHE A 115 4.62 2.15 4.04
N ALA A 116 4.55 0.92 3.50
CA ALA A 116 4.44 -0.28 4.33
C ALA A 116 5.66 -0.44 5.27
N LEU A 117 6.87 -0.19 4.76
CA LEU A 117 8.10 -0.18 5.57
C LEU A 117 8.00 0.82 6.73
N GLN A 118 7.63 2.08 6.43
CA GLN A 118 7.57 3.15 7.42
C GLN A 118 6.48 2.89 8.47
N ILE A 119 5.28 2.47 8.03
CA ILE A 119 4.16 2.12 8.90
C ILE A 119 4.54 0.95 9.81
N ALA A 120 5.08 -0.14 9.25
CA ALA A 120 5.47 -1.31 10.01
C ALA A 120 6.55 -0.98 11.06
N LYS A 121 7.56 -0.19 10.68
CA LYS A 121 8.58 0.31 11.61
C LYS A 121 7.97 1.13 12.73
N ALA A 122 7.07 2.06 12.43
CA ALA A 122 6.40 2.90 13.42
C ALA A 122 5.57 2.09 14.41
N HIS A 123 5.05 0.92 14.00
CA HIS A 123 4.36 -0.03 14.87
C HIS A 123 5.29 -0.99 15.63
N GLY A 124 6.62 -0.84 15.50
CA GLY A 124 7.59 -1.69 16.21
C GLY A 124 7.74 -3.09 15.61
N ALA A 125 7.42 -3.28 14.34
CA ALA A 125 7.62 -4.54 13.64
C ALA A 125 9.04 -4.67 13.08
N GLU A 126 9.49 -5.91 12.87
CA GLU A 126 10.70 -6.23 12.12
C GLU A 126 10.41 -6.23 10.63
N VAL A 127 11.08 -5.37 9.86
CA VAL A 127 10.77 -5.20 8.44
C VAL A 127 11.88 -5.79 7.56
N ILE A 128 11.49 -6.73 6.71
CA ILE A 128 12.33 -7.33 5.67
C ILE A 128 11.85 -6.78 4.32
N VAL A 129 12.78 -6.25 3.51
CA VAL A 129 12.46 -5.71 2.18
C VAL A 129 13.14 -6.55 1.11
N THR A 130 12.40 -6.94 0.07
CA THR A 130 12.99 -7.58 -1.11
C THR A 130 13.17 -6.57 -2.25
N SER A 131 14.28 -6.65 -2.98
CA SER A 131 14.51 -5.84 -4.19
C SER A 131 15.45 -6.58 -5.14
N GLY A 132 15.47 -6.16 -6.40
CA GLY A 132 16.51 -6.59 -7.36
C GLY A 132 17.75 -5.68 -7.37
N SER A 133 17.82 -4.65 -6.52
CA SER A 133 18.93 -3.69 -6.49
C SER A 133 19.46 -3.53 -5.06
N ASP A 134 20.76 -3.73 -4.90
CA ASP A 134 21.45 -3.55 -3.61
C ASP A 134 21.41 -2.08 -3.17
N GLU A 135 21.46 -1.13 -4.10
CA GLU A 135 21.35 0.30 -3.81
C GLU A 135 19.98 0.63 -3.19
N LYS A 136 18.90 0.09 -3.76
CA LYS A 136 17.54 0.26 -3.24
C LYS A 136 17.37 -0.40 -1.87
N LEU A 137 18.01 -1.55 -1.65
CA LEU A 137 18.03 -2.21 -0.33
C LEU A 137 18.79 -1.36 0.69
N ALA A 138 19.90 -0.76 0.31
CA ALA A 138 20.65 0.16 1.19
C ALA A 138 19.79 1.39 1.58
N LEU A 139 19.00 1.94 0.65
CA LEU A 139 18.05 3.00 0.94
C LEU A 139 16.95 2.52 1.89
N ALA A 140 16.35 1.34 1.64
CA ALA A 140 15.34 0.77 2.53
C ALA A 140 15.88 0.58 3.96
N LYS A 141 17.14 0.15 4.11
CA LYS A 141 17.81 0.07 5.43
C LYS A 141 17.92 1.42 6.13
N LYS A 142 18.26 2.48 5.39
CA LYS A 142 18.30 3.86 5.96
C LYS A 142 16.91 4.32 6.42
N LEU A 143 15.84 3.88 5.73
CA LEU A 143 14.46 4.16 6.10
C LEU A 143 13.95 3.27 7.26
N GLY A 144 14.74 2.27 7.66
CA GLY A 144 14.50 1.46 8.86
C GLY A 144 14.14 0.01 8.61
N ALA A 145 14.36 -0.53 7.41
CA ALA A 145 14.29 -1.97 7.21
C ALA A 145 15.34 -2.68 8.08
N SER A 146 14.92 -3.73 8.79
CA SER A 146 15.80 -4.56 9.61
C SER A 146 16.71 -5.38 8.72
N GLN A 147 16.19 -5.91 7.62
CA GLN A 147 16.91 -6.74 6.66
C GLN A 147 16.51 -6.41 5.22
N GLY A 148 17.39 -6.72 4.29
CA GLY A 148 17.14 -6.60 2.85
C GLY A 148 17.56 -7.87 2.12
N ILE A 149 16.70 -8.40 1.28
CA ILE A 149 16.93 -9.60 0.46
C ILE A 149 17.02 -9.20 -1.01
N ASN A 150 18.14 -9.51 -1.66
CA ASN A 150 18.25 -9.32 -3.09
C ASN A 150 17.69 -10.54 -3.84
N ARG A 151 16.46 -10.43 -4.33
CA ARG A 151 15.72 -11.50 -5.02
C ARG A 151 16.37 -12.03 -6.30
N LEU A 152 17.42 -11.39 -6.82
CA LEU A 152 18.18 -11.84 -7.98
C LEU A 152 19.37 -12.74 -7.61
N LYS A 153 19.72 -12.81 -6.32
CA LYS A 153 20.87 -13.56 -5.83
C LYS A 153 20.52 -14.96 -5.30
N GLY A 154 19.23 -15.28 -5.16
CA GLY A 154 18.78 -16.56 -4.64
C GLY A 154 17.28 -16.65 -4.45
N ASP A 155 16.84 -17.72 -3.80
CA ASP A 155 15.45 -17.91 -3.41
C ASP A 155 15.15 -17.02 -2.19
N TRP A 156 14.47 -15.91 -2.42
CA TRP A 156 14.15 -14.95 -1.38
C TRP A 156 13.23 -15.53 -0.28
N ALA A 157 12.42 -16.55 -0.60
CA ALA A 157 11.56 -17.19 0.40
C ALA A 157 12.38 -18.03 1.39
N GLU A 158 13.36 -18.77 0.91
CA GLU A 158 14.30 -19.51 1.76
C GLU A 158 15.11 -18.56 2.64
N GLU A 159 15.58 -17.44 2.07
CA GLU A 159 16.31 -16.44 2.85
C GLU A 159 15.42 -15.79 3.93
N ALA A 160 14.15 -15.51 3.61
CA ALA A 160 13.18 -14.99 4.58
C ALA A 160 12.88 -16.00 5.70
N LEU A 161 12.77 -17.30 5.39
CA LEU A 161 12.62 -18.36 6.39
C LEU A 161 13.86 -18.44 7.31
N ALA A 162 15.05 -18.42 6.73
CA ALA A 162 16.29 -18.43 7.51
C ALA A 162 16.39 -17.23 8.46
N LEU A 163 16.02 -16.01 8.02
CA LEU A 163 15.98 -14.80 8.84
C LEU A 163 14.99 -14.89 10.01
N THR A 164 13.95 -15.69 9.87
CA THR A 164 12.92 -15.89 10.91
C THR A 164 13.06 -17.21 11.65
N GLN A 165 14.19 -17.92 11.50
CA GLN A 165 14.45 -19.23 12.12
C GLN A 165 13.31 -20.23 11.83
N ASP A 166 12.91 -20.32 10.57
CA ASP A 166 11.85 -21.16 10.02
C ASP A 166 10.44 -20.88 10.59
N ARG A 167 10.25 -19.81 11.36
CA ARG A 167 8.94 -19.39 11.85
C ARG A 167 8.04 -18.86 10.73
N GLY A 168 8.63 -18.26 9.73
CA GLY A 168 7.95 -17.56 8.65
C GLY A 168 7.58 -16.12 9.00
N ILE A 169 6.98 -15.44 8.04
CA ILE A 169 6.65 -14.01 8.07
C ILE A 169 5.19 -13.81 8.50
N ASP A 170 4.96 -12.94 9.48
CA ASP A 170 3.60 -12.67 9.98
C ASP A 170 2.75 -11.89 8.96
N HIS A 171 3.34 -10.92 8.24
CA HIS A 171 2.66 -10.12 7.22
C HIS A 171 3.50 -9.98 5.97
N ILE A 172 2.95 -10.37 4.82
CA ILE A 172 3.58 -10.18 3.51
C ILE A 172 2.76 -9.18 2.70
N ILE A 173 3.39 -8.09 2.28
CA ILE A 173 2.85 -7.11 1.34
C ILE A 173 3.24 -7.53 -0.06
N GLU A 174 2.34 -8.26 -0.71
CA GLU A 174 2.52 -8.86 -2.02
C GLU A 174 2.13 -7.88 -3.12
N THR A 175 3.11 -7.34 -3.83
CA THR A 175 2.90 -6.38 -4.92
C THR A 175 3.21 -6.94 -6.31
N VAL A 176 3.78 -8.13 -6.37
CA VAL A 176 4.28 -8.73 -7.62
C VAL A 176 3.22 -9.61 -8.29
N GLY A 177 2.55 -10.46 -7.53
CA GLY A 177 1.53 -11.38 -8.06
C GLY A 177 2.11 -12.52 -8.91
N GLY A 178 1.27 -13.15 -9.71
CA GLY A 178 1.65 -14.26 -10.58
C GLY A 178 2.39 -15.38 -9.83
N GLU A 179 3.35 -15.99 -10.47
CA GLU A 179 4.15 -17.07 -9.88
C GLU A 179 4.94 -16.67 -8.62
N ASN A 180 5.18 -15.36 -8.40
CA ASN A 180 5.84 -14.87 -7.19
C ASN A 180 5.03 -15.19 -5.91
N LEU A 181 3.72 -15.27 -6.02
CA LEU A 181 2.85 -15.60 -4.88
C LEU A 181 3.15 -16.99 -4.30
N LYS A 182 3.72 -17.91 -5.07
CA LYS A 182 4.20 -19.22 -4.56
C LYS A 182 5.30 -19.05 -3.51
N HIS A 183 6.21 -18.11 -3.74
CA HIS A 183 7.26 -17.82 -2.76
C HIS A 183 6.67 -17.18 -1.50
N SER A 184 5.68 -16.29 -1.64
CA SER A 184 4.97 -15.69 -0.51
C SER A 184 4.25 -16.75 0.32
N LEU A 185 3.62 -17.74 -0.33
CA LEU A 185 2.96 -18.86 0.36
C LEU A 185 3.95 -19.78 1.10
N ARG A 186 5.18 -19.92 0.62
CA ARG A 186 6.24 -20.67 1.31
C ARG A 186 6.82 -19.91 2.49
N ALA A 187 6.92 -18.59 2.39
CA ALA A 187 7.55 -17.74 3.39
C ALA A 187 6.59 -17.30 4.52
N VAL A 188 5.29 -17.37 4.32
CA VAL A 188 4.31 -16.93 5.32
C VAL A 188 4.29 -17.84 6.54
N ALA A 189 4.19 -17.27 7.73
CA ALA A 189 4.06 -17.99 9.00
C ALA A 189 2.70 -18.70 9.12
N VAL A 190 2.61 -19.67 10.03
CA VAL A 190 1.31 -20.22 10.44
C VAL A 190 0.46 -19.10 11.04
N HIS A 191 -0.76 -18.95 10.55
CA HIS A 191 -1.66 -17.81 10.81
C HIS A 191 -1.15 -16.46 10.30
N GLY A 192 -0.06 -16.41 9.53
CA GLY A 192 0.41 -15.20 8.86
C GLY A 192 -0.55 -14.76 7.75
N ARG A 193 -0.35 -13.56 7.27
CA ARG A 193 -1.23 -12.93 6.28
C ARG A 193 -0.44 -12.48 5.05
N ILE A 194 -0.97 -12.78 3.88
CA ILE A 194 -0.50 -12.23 2.61
C ILE A 194 -1.55 -11.24 2.12
N SER A 195 -1.17 -9.98 2.01
CA SER A 195 -2.01 -8.93 1.41
C SER A 195 -1.62 -8.80 -0.06
N VAL A 196 -2.42 -9.39 -0.94
CA VAL A 196 -2.21 -9.30 -2.40
C VAL A 196 -2.73 -7.95 -2.86
N ILE A 197 -1.82 -7.06 -3.20
CA ILE A 197 -2.10 -5.66 -3.58
C ILE A 197 -1.88 -5.47 -5.06
N GLY A 198 -0.78 -6.02 -5.59
CA GLY A 198 -0.37 -5.85 -6.98
C GLY A 198 -0.27 -7.16 -7.73
N VAL A 199 -0.30 -7.03 -9.06
CA VAL A 199 -0.19 -8.14 -10.01
C VAL A 199 0.80 -7.79 -11.12
N LEU A 200 1.94 -7.18 -10.77
CA LEU A 200 2.94 -6.68 -11.72
C LEU A 200 3.53 -7.78 -12.62
N ALA A 201 3.60 -9.01 -12.11
CA ALA A 201 4.07 -10.18 -12.87
C ALA A 201 2.92 -11.04 -13.46
N GLY A 202 1.68 -10.54 -13.38
CA GLY A 202 0.48 -11.22 -13.86
C GLY A 202 -0.50 -11.55 -12.74
N SER A 203 -1.75 -11.82 -13.13
CA SER A 203 -2.86 -12.16 -12.23
C SER A 203 -3.05 -13.65 -12.04
N ASP A 204 -2.53 -14.46 -12.98
CA ASP A 204 -2.75 -15.89 -13.00
C ASP A 204 -1.69 -16.62 -12.16
N ILE A 205 -2.13 -17.58 -11.39
CA ILE A 205 -1.28 -18.44 -10.57
C ILE A 205 -1.80 -19.86 -10.59
N SER A 206 -0.90 -20.84 -10.73
CA SER A 206 -1.22 -22.26 -10.53
C SER A 206 -0.69 -22.70 -9.17
N LEU A 207 -1.59 -23.16 -8.29
CA LEU A 207 -1.25 -23.61 -6.95
C LEU A 207 -1.55 -25.10 -6.80
N SER A 208 -0.67 -25.81 -6.08
CA SER A 208 -0.97 -27.16 -5.57
C SER A 208 -1.61 -27.04 -4.19
N ALA A 209 -2.70 -27.73 -3.96
CA ALA A 209 -3.37 -27.79 -2.65
C ALA A 209 -2.63 -28.68 -1.64
N GLY A 210 -1.63 -29.47 -2.10
CA GLY A 210 -0.76 -30.28 -1.27
C GLY A 210 0.65 -29.71 -1.24
N ARG A 211 1.32 -29.79 -0.10
CA ARG A 211 2.77 -29.60 -0.01
C ARG A 211 3.49 -30.85 -0.47
#